data_74e6046e158c0d2444dca3c76d2fff25
#
_entry.id   74e6046e158c0d2444dca3c76d2fff25
#
_cell.length_a   1.000
_cell.length_b   1.000
_cell.length_c   1.000
_cell.angle_alpha   90.00
_cell.angle_beta   90.00
_cell.angle_gamma   90.00
#
_symmetry.space_group_name_H-M   'P 1'
#
loop_
_entity.id
_entity.type
_entity.pdbx_description
1 polymer ?
#
loop_
_entity_poly.entity_id
_entity_poly.type
_entity_poly.pdbx_seq_one_letter_code
_entity_poly.pdbx_strand_id
1 'polypeptide(L)'
;VFVHPYSWMFIRILTGLSLAGIYVIMESWLNEKSTNQTRGQLLSVYMIITFVFVGAGQFLLNLGDPAKVDLFILVSILLSFALLPILLSTTEQPNTESPKFFSLREFYTVSPLGFVGALATGLSHSAVFGYGAIYASSINLSLFEISLYMMIITSAGALSQWPIGYLSDRIDRRVILIGVSFMAAGLSLFFV
;
A
#
# COMPACT_ATOMS: atom_id res chain seq x y z
N VAL A 1 18.30 -21.03 -0.28
CA VAL A 1 19.31 -20.92 -1.31
C VAL A 1 19.91 -19.50 -1.40
N PHE A 2 19.18 -18.44 -1.18
CA PHE A 2 19.71 -17.06 -1.19
C PHE A 2 19.67 -16.46 0.22
N VAL A 3 20.54 -16.93 1.10
CA VAL A 3 20.57 -16.50 2.52
C VAL A 3 21.46 -15.27 2.73
N HIS A 4 22.07 -14.74 1.65
CA HIS A 4 22.99 -13.62 1.76
C HIS A 4 22.22 -12.28 1.86
N PRO A 5 22.51 -11.39 2.83
CA PRO A 5 21.79 -10.13 3.04
C PRO A 5 21.70 -9.25 1.80
N TYR A 6 22.77 -9.15 1.01
CA TYR A 6 22.77 -8.34 -0.23
C TYR A 6 21.85 -8.89 -1.31
N SER A 7 21.69 -10.21 -1.41
CA SER A 7 20.75 -10.83 -2.34
C SER A 7 19.30 -10.49 -1.95
N TRP A 8 18.98 -10.51 -0.66
CA TRP A 8 17.70 -10.08 -0.15
C TRP A 8 17.41 -8.60 -0.41
N MET A 9 18.40 -7.72 -0.21
CA MET A 9 18.26 -6.29 -0.53
C MET A 9 17.94 -6.09 -2.00
N PHE A 10 18.67 -6.76 -2.89
CA PHE A 10 18.43 -6.66 -4.33
C PHE A 10 17.04 -7.14 -4.73
N ILE A 11 16.62 -8.30 -4.22
CA ILE A 11 15.26 -8.84 -4.46
C ILE A 11 14.20 -7.87 -3.93
N ARG A 12 14.38 -7.26 -2.77
CA ARG A 12 13.46 -6.26 -2.21
C ARG A 12 13.34 -5.01 -3.07
N ILE A 13 14.43 -4.52 -3.65
CA ILE A 13 14.40 -3.41 -4.60
C ILE A 13 13.56 -3.78 -5.82
N LEU A 14 13.82 -4.95 -6.43
CA LEU A 14 13.06 -5.40 -7.60
C LEU A 14 11.57 -5.61 -7.29
N THR A 15 11.27 -6.20 -6.14
CA THR A 15 9.87 -6.38 -5.69
C THR A 15 9.18 -5.04 -5.49
N GLY A 16 9.85 -4.08 -4.85
CA GLY A 16 9.31 -2.74 -4.64
C GLY A 16 9.03 -2.01 -5.95
N LEU A 17 9.95 -2.06 -6.91
CA LEU A 17 9.78 -1.49 -8.23
C LEU A 17 8.61 -2.14 -8.99
N SER A 18 8.49 -3.47 -8.92
CA SER A 18 7.41 -4.21 -9.57
C SER A 18 6.05 -3.85 -8.98
N LEU A 19 5.93 -3.81 -7.65
CA LEU A 19 4.69 -3.43 -6.98
C LEU A 19 4.30 -1.98 -7.29
N ALA A 20 5.25 -1.04 -7.24
CA ALA A 20 5.00 0.35 -7.59
C ALA A 20 4.50 0.47 -9.04
N GLY A 21 5.10 -0.27 -9.98
CA GLY A 21 4.64 -0.32 -11.36
C GLY A 21 3.22 -0.83 -11.50
N ILE A 22 2.88 -1.92 -10.80
CA ILE A 22 1.53 -2.49 -10.80
C ILE A 22 0.51 -1.45 -10.30
N TYR A 23 0.76 -0.80 -9.17
CA TYR A 23 -0.15 0.21 -8.61
C TYR A 23 -0.35 1.38 -9.57
N VAL A 24 0.72 1.94 -10.13
CA VAL A 24 0.64 3.06 -11.07
C VAL A 24 -0.17 2.69 -12.31
N ILE A 25 0.06 1.50 -12.89
CA ILE A 25 -0.65 1.03 -14.09
C ILE A 25 -2.13 0.81 -13.77
N MET A 26 -2.46 0.16 -12.65
CA MET A 26 -3.83 -0.10 -12.24
C MET A 26 -4.60 1.20 -11.98
N GLU A 27 -4.02 2.12 -11.25
CA GLU A 27 -4.65 3.42 -10.97
C GLU A 27 -4.82 4.26 -12.22
N SER A 28 -3.83 4.26 -13.11
CA SER A 28 -3.90 4.94 -14.41
C SER A 28 -5.04 4.37 -15.25
N TRP A 29 -5.15 3.05 -15.33
CA TRP A 29 -6.20 2.38 -16.08
C TRP A 29 -7.59 2.65 -15.53
N LEU A 30 -7.76 2.58 -14.21
CA LEU A 30 -9.02 2.93 -13.55
C LEU A 30 -9.40 4.40 -13.79
N ASN A 31 -8.44 5.30 -13.74
CA ASN A 31 -8.67 6.73 -14.01
C ASN A 31 -9.13 6.97 -15.45
N GLU A 32 -8.53 6.30 -16.43
CA GLU A 32 -8.90 6.46 -17.85
C GLU A 32 -10.29 5.90 -18.16
N LYS A 33 -10.63 4.72 -17.60
CA LYS A 33 -11.95 4.09 -17.80
C LYS A 33 -13.06 4.74 -16.98
N SER A 34 -12.74 5.67 -16.07
CA SER A 34 -13.71 6.38 -15.25
C SER A 34 -14.15 7.70 -15.88
N THR A 35 -15.41 8.08 -15.67
CA THR A 35 -15.90 9.43 -15.91
C THR A 35 -15.65 10.30 -14.67
N ASN A 36 -15.76 11.63 -14.81
CA ASN A 36 -15.67 12.53 -13.65
C ASN A 36 -16.70 12.23 -12.56
N GLN A 37 -17.83 11.62 -12.92
CA GLN A 37 -18.89 11.24 -11.97
C GLN A 37 -18.63 9.90 -11.28
N THR A 38 -17.94 8.95 -11.93
CA THR A 38 -17.73 7.59 -11.42
C THR A 38 -16.34 7.36 -10.84
N ARG A 39 -15.38 8.27 -11.09
CA ARG A 39 -13.98 8.13 -10.67
C ARG A 39 -13.83 7.90 -9.18
N GLY A 40 -14.52 8.71 -8.36
CA GLY A 40 -14.45 8.57 -6.90
C GLY A 40 -14.95 7.22 -6.41
N GLN A 41 -16.07 6.74 -6.95
CA GLN A 41 -16.62 5.44 -6.59
C GLN A 41 -15.70 4.29 -7.01
N LEU A 42 -15.15 4.36 -8.22
CA LEU A 42 -14.29 3.31 -8.76
C LEU A 42 -12.97 3.19 -7.97
N LEU A 43 -12.37 4.33 -7.63
CA LEU A 43 -11.18 4.37 -6.79
C LEU A 43 -11.49 3.92 -5.35
N SER A 44 -12.66 4.25 -4.81
CA SER A 44 -13.06 3.78 -3.47
C SER A 44 -13.21 2.26 -3.42
N VAL A 45 -13.85 1.66 -4.42
CA VAL A 45 -13.96 0.19 -4.52
C VAL A 45 -12.59 -0.45 -4.66
N TYR A 46 -11.73 0.09 -5.50
CA TYR A 46 -10.35 -0.36 -5.65
C TYR A 46 -9.58 -0.33 -4.31
N MET A 47 -9.68 0.76 -3.57
CA MET A 47 -9.03 0.88 -2.26
C MET A 47 -9.59 -0.10 -1.24
N ILE A 48 -10.92 -0.28 -1.17
CA ILE A 48 -11.56 -1.26 -0.28
C ILE A 48 -11.03 -2.67 -0.59
N ILE A 49 -11.03 -3.07 -1.86
CA ILE A 49 -10.49 -4.37 -2.28
C ILE A 49 -9.03 -4.50 -1.84
N THR A 50 -8.21 -3.49 -2.13
CA THR A 50 -6.78 -3.50 -1.77
C THR A 50 -6.59 -3.70 -0.27
N PHE A 51 -7.25 -2.90 0.57
CA PHE A 51 -7.09 -3.01 2.02
C PHE A 51 -7.64 -4.31 2.60
N VAL A 52 -8.79 -4.80 2.10
CA VAL A 52 -9.37 -6.08 2.54
C VAL A 52 -8.40 -7.22 2.24
N PHE A 53 -7.83 -7.26 1.04
CA PHE A 53 -6.91 -8.34 0.67
C PHE A 53 -5.52 -8.19 1.27
N VAL A 54 -5.02 -6.97 1.50
CA VAL A 54 -3.79 -6.76 2.27
C VAL A 54 -3.99 -7.22 3.72
N GLY A 55 -5.13 -6.91 4.33
CA GLY A 55 -5.47 -7.39 5.67
C GLY A 55 -5.65 -8.90 5.75
N ALA A 56 -6.43 -9.49 4.83
CA ALA A 56 -6.63 -10.93 4.77
C ALA A 56 -5.32 -11.69 4.49
N GLY A 57 -4.45 -11.11 3.66
CA GLY A 57 -3.14 -11.67 3.33
C GLY A 57 -2.23 -11.86 4.54
N GLN A 58 -2.42 -11.10 5.62
CA GLN A 58 -1.64 -11.30 6.86
C GLN A 58 -1.87 -12.69 7.48
N PHE A 59 -3.05 -13.27 7.28
CA PHE A 59 -3.37 -14.62 7.78
C PHE A 59 -2.72 -15.75 6.99
N LEU A 60 -2.18 -15.46 5.79
CA LEU A 60 -1.40 -16.47 5.04
C LEU A 60 -0.17 -16.95 5.83
N LEU A 61 0.35 -16.11 6.75
CA LEU A 61 1.43 -16.51 7.65
C LEU A 61 1.08 -17.74 8.53
N ASN A 62 -0.21 -17.97 8.79
CA ASN A 62 -0.66 -19.08 9.61
C ASN A 62 -0.84 -20.40 8.83
N LEU A 63 -0.68 -20.39 7.50
CA LEU A 63 -0.82 -21.57 6.66
C LEU A 63 0.47 -22.40 6.56
N GLY A 64 1.59 -21.91 7.11
CA GLY A 64 2.86 -22.60 7.04
C GLY A 64 3.87 -22.06 8.04
N ASP A 65 5.04 -22.67 8.06
CA ASP A 65 6.17 -22.21 8.89
C ASP A 65 6.90 -21.06 8.19
N PRO A 66 6.93 -19.85 8.77
CA PRO A 66 7.63 -18.69 8.16
C PRO A 66 9.13 -18.90 7.92
N ALA A 67 9.74 -19.86 8.61
CA ALA A 67 11.14 -20.21 8.42
C ALA A 67 11.38 -21.12 7.20
N LYS A 68 10.31 -21.67 6.61
CA LYS A 68 10.36 -22.55 5.45
C LYS A 68 10.03 -21.83 4.15
N VAL A 69 10.24 -22.52 3.04
CA VAL A 69 9.99 -21.98 1.69
C VAL A 69 8.51 -22.05 1.26
N ASP A 70 7.67 -22.78 1.99
CA ASP A 70 6.29 -23.07 1.61
C ASP A 70 5.45 -21.81 1.40
N LEU A 71 5.59 -20.81 2.28
CA LEU A 71 4.89 -19.54 2.15
C LEU A 71 5.37 -18.74 0.93
N PHE A 72 6.64 -18.80 0.57
CA PHE A 72 7.16 -18.17 -0.65
C PHE A 72 6.61 -18.80 -1.91
N ILE A 73 6.47 -20.14 -1.91
CA ILE A 73 5.82 -20.90 -2.99
C ILE A 73 4.36 -20.50 -3.11
N LEU A 74 3.63 -20.43 -1.98
CA LEU A 74 2.23 -19.99 -1.95
C LEU A 74 2.06 -18.61 -2.55
N VAL A 75 2.88 -17.63 -2.15
CA VAL A 75 2.84 -16.27 -2.71
C VAL A 75 3.13 -16.28 -4.20
N SER A 76 4.10 -17.07 -4.66
CA SER A 76 4.42 -17.19 -6.08
C SER A 76 3.26 -17.76 -6.90
N ILE A 77 2.56 -18.77 -6.36
CA ILE A 77 1.35 -19.34 -6.97
C ILE A 77 0.25 -18.29 -7.05
N LEU A 78 -0.04 -17.56 -5.96
CA LEU A 78 -1.07 -16.51 -5.93
C LEU A 78 -0.78 -15.40 -6.94
N LEU A 79 0.47 -14.95 -7.06
CA LEU A 79 0.88 -13.96 -8.05
C LEU A 79 0.71 -14.49 -9.47
N SER A 80 1.03 -15.77 -9.73
CA SER A 80 0.81 -16.40 -11.03
C SER A 80 -0.67 -16.49 -11.39
N PHE A 81 -1.53 -16.84 -10.43
CA PHE A 81 -2.98 -16.82 -10.63
C PHE A 81 -3.54 -15.42 -10.90
N ALA A 82 -2.98 -14.40 -10.26
CA ALA A 82 -3.39 -13.01 -10.49
C ALA A 82 -3.11 -12.51 -11.91
N LEU A 83 -2.18 -13.13 -12.63
CA LEU A 83 -1.92 -12.82 -14.03
C LEU A 83 -2.98 -13.37 -14.99
N LEU A 84 -3.69 -14.45 -14.62
CA LEU A 84 -4.64 -15.11 -15.52
C LEU A 84 -5.76 -14.17 -16.03
N PRO A 85 -6.45 -13.40 -15.18
CA PRO A 85 -7.49 -12.49 -15.66
C PRO A 85 -6.94 -11.43 -16.62
N ILE A 86 -5.69 -10.97 -16.38
CA ILE A 86 -5.04 -9.97 -17.22
C ILE A 86 -4.72 -10.56 -18.60
N LEU A 87 -4.16 -11.76 -18.64
CA LEU A 87 -3.78 -12.45 -19.88
C LEU A 87 -5.01 -12.89 -20.70
N LEU A 88 -6.13 -13.18 -20.04
CA LEU A 88 -7.38 -13.57 -20.69
C LEU A 88 -8.25 -12.37 -21.07
N SER A 89 -7.89 -11.17 -20.62
CA SER A 89 -8.65 -9.96 -20.94
C SER A 89 -8.45 -9.56 -22.40
N THR A 90 -9.57 -9.33 -23.07
CA THR A 90 -9.62 -8.76 -24.44
C THR A 90 -9.79 -7.24 -24.42
N THR A 91 -9.70 -6.61 -23.27
CA THR A 91 -9.91 -5.17 -23.11
C THR A 91 -8.76 -4.41 -23.79
N GLU A 92 -9.14 -3.41 -24.60
CA GLU A 92 -8.18 -2.54 -25.26
C GLU A 92 -7.26 -1.85 -24.23
N GLN A 93 -5.99 -1.76 -24.57
CA GLN A 93 -5.01 -1.05 -23.74
C GLN A 93 -5.38 0.43 -23.61
N PRO A 94 -5.10 1.05 -22.47
CA PRO A 94 -5.23 2.49 -22.32
C PRO A 94 -4.46 3.22 -23.41
N ASN A 95 -5.04 4.28 -23.98
CA ASN A 95 -4.32 5.17 -24.88
C ASN A 95 -3.24 5.90 -24.06
N THR A 96 -2.04 5.39 -24.10
CA THR A 96 -0.89 6.05 -23.49
C THR A 96 -0.47 7.22 -24.38
N GLU A 97 -0.85 8.44 -24.02
CA GLU A 97 -0.13 9.63 -24.49
C GLU A 97 1.35 9.46 -24.12
N SER A 98 2.23 9.96 -24.99
CA SER A 98 3.68 9.85 -24.77
C SER A 98 4.05 10.30 -23.36
N PRO A 99 4.71 9.47 -22.55
CA PRO A 99 5.01 9.78 -21.17
C PRO A 99 5.88 11.03 -21.08
N LYS A 100 5.36 12.08 -20.46
CA LYS A 100 6.18 13.23 -20.08
C LYS A 100 6.92 12.84 -18.81
N PHE A 101 8.24 12.71 -18.91
CA PHE A 101 9.07 12.51 -17.74
C PHE A 101 9.11 13.79 -16.92
N PHE A 102 8.50 13.79 -15.77
CA PHE A 102 8.65 14.84 -14.77
C PHE A 102 9.90 14.60 -13.94
N SER A 103 10.77 15.59 -13.86
CA SER A 103 11.88 15.56 -12.89
C SER A 103 11.35 15.73 -11.46
N LEU A 104 12.08 15.23 -10.46
CA LEU A 104 11.72 15.44 -9.05
C LEU A 104 11.58 16.93 -8.69
N ARG A 105 12.40 17.77 -9.34
CA ARG A 105 12.35 19.23 -9.15
C ARG A 105 11.06 19.81 -9.70
N GLU A 106 10.61 19.38 -10.88
CA GLU A 106 9.34 19.80 -11.46
C GLU A 106 8.16 19.36 -10.60
N PHE A 107 8.19 18.13 -10.09
CA PHE A 107 7.15 17.66 -9.17
C PHE A 107 7.09 18.51 -7.90
N TYR A 108 8.23 18.81 -7.29
CA TYR A 108 8.29 19.72 -6.14
C TYR A 108 7.75 21.11 -6.44
N THR A 109 8.06 21.68 -7.62
CA THR A 109 7.56 23.01 -8.01
C THR A 109 6.06 23.04 -8.27
N VAL A 110 5.49 21.96 -8.82
CA VAL A 110 4.05 21.85 -9.08
C VAL A 110 3.27 21.68 -7.76
N SER A 111 3.74 20.85 -6.86
CA SER A 111 3.06 20.59 -5.58
C SER A 111 4.05 20.26 -4.46
N PRO A 112 4.62 21.29 -3.79
CA PRO A 112 5.52 21.07 -2.66
C PRO A 112 4.89 20.23 -1.54
N LEU A 113 3.61 20.50 -1.22
CA LEU A 113 2.86 19.77 -0.20
C LEU A 113 2.66 18.30 -0.59
N GLY A 114 2.32 18.06 -1.86
CA GLY A 114 2.16 16.68 -2.37
C GLY A 114 3.47 15.91 -2.33
N PHE A 115 4.58 16.55 -2.70
CA PHE A 115 5.90 15.93 -2.69
C PHE A 115 6.35 15.56 -1.27
N VAL A 116 6.30 16.52 -0.33
CA VAL A 116 6.69 16.29 1.07
C VAL A 116 5.73 15.32 1.75
N GLY A 117 4.43 15.43 1.48
CA GLY A 117 3.41 14.50 1.99
C GLY A 117 3.65 13.06 1.52
N ALA A 118 3.97 12.86 0.24
CA ALA A 118 4.30 11.53 -0.28
C ALA A 118 5.53 10.93 0.38
N LEU A 119 6.60 11.72 0.58
CA LEU A 119 7.79 11.27 1.30
C LEU A 119 7.49 10.88 2.75
N ALA A 120 6.77 11.74 3.48
CA ALA A 120 6.41 11.48 4.86
C ALA A 120 5.52 10.23 5.01
N THR A 121 4.52 10.09 4.12
CA THR A 121 3.64 8.92 4.09
C THR A 121 4.43 7.65 3.75
N GLY A 122 5.33 7.70 2.78
CA GLY A 122 6.18 6.56 2.42
C GLY A 122 7.07 6.10 3.57
N LEU A 123 7.70 7.04 4.28
CA LEU A 123 8.51 6.75 5.47
C LEU A 123 7.68 6.13 6.60
N SER A 124 6.52 6.71 6.90
CA SER A 124 5.61 6.20 7.93
C SER A 124 5.08 4.80 7.59
N HIS A 125 4.70 4.59 6.34
CA HIS A 125 4.23 3.29 5.84
C HIS A 125 5.33 2.22 5.94
N SER A 126 6.55 2.57 5.54
CA SER A 126 7.72 1.69 5.66
C SER A 126 8.01 1.32 7.12
N ALA A 127 7.91 2.28 8.05
CA ALA A 127 8.08 2.01 9.47
C ALA A 127 7.01 1.04 9.99
N VAL A 128 5.74 1.31 9.73
CA VAL A 128 4.62 0.47 10.23
C VAL A 128 4.68 -0.94 9.64
N PHE A 129 4.81 -1.08 8.33
CA PHE A 129 4.81 -2.39 7.67
C PHE A 129 6.16 -3.12 7.74
N GLY A 130 7.27 -2.39 7.89
CA GLY A 130 8.60 -2.98 8.05
C GLY A 130 8.87 -3.46 9.47
N TYR A 131 8.53 -2.64 10.46
CA TYR A 131 8.86 -2.93 11.86
C TYR A 131 7.68 -3.47 12.68
N GLY A 132 6.43 -3.25 12.26
CA GLY A 132 5.26 -3.63 13.04
C GLY A 132 5.22 -5.13 13.39
N ALA A 133 5.45 -6.00 12.40
CA ALA A 133 5.49 -7.44 12.64
C ALA A 133 6.70 -7.87 13.49
N ILE A 134 7.85 -7.21 13.32
CA ILE A 134 9.06 -7.47 14.11
C ILE A 134 8.81 -7.06 15.57
N TYR A 135 8.22 -5.89 15.79
CA TYR A 135 7.85 -5.43 17.12
C TYR A 135 6.88 -6.40 17.80
N ALA A 136 5.82 -6.80 17.11
CA ALA A 136 4.85 -7.77 17.62
C ALA A 136 5.51 -9.11 18.00
N SER A 137 6.45 -9.58 17.20
CA SER A 137 7.26 -10.77 17.51
C SER A 137 8.16 -10.56 18.73
N SER A 138 8.75 -9.37 18.89
CA SER A 138 9.66 -9.07 20.02
C SER A 138 8.97 -9.06 21.38
N ILE A 139 7.66 -8.79 21.41
CA ILE A 139 6.82 -8.89 22.61
C ILE A 139 6.15 -10.27 22.76
N ASN A 140 6.68 -11.27 22.04
CA ASN A 140 6.27 -12.68 22.11
C ASN A 140 4.82 -12.95 21.70
N LEU A 141 4.25 -12.18 20.78
CA LEU A 141 2.95 -12.52 20.18
C LEU A 141 3.07 -13.76 19.28
N SER A 142 2.06 -14.61 19.33
CA SER A 142 1.92 -15.75 18.41
C SER A 142 1.74 -15.30 16.97
N LEU A 143 1.97 -16.19 16.00
CA LEU A 143 1.76 -15.87 14.57
C LEU A 143 0.35 -15.37 14.28
N PHE A 144 -0.65 -15.93 14.92
CA PHE A 144 -2.04 -15.50 14.78
C PHE A 144 -2.23 -14.07 15.31
N GLU A 145 -1.69 -13.76 16.49
CA GLU A 145 -1.77 -12.42 17.07
C GLU A 145 -1.00 -11.38 16.25
N ILE A 146 0.16 -11.75 15.68
CA ILE A 146 0.89 -10.89 14.73
C ILE A 146 0.03 -10.59 13.49
N SER A 147 -0.59 -11.63 12.92
CA SER A 147 -1.48 -11.47 11.76
C SER A 147 -2.67 -10.58 12.09
N LEU A 148 -3.29 -10.77 13.26
CA LEU A 148 -4.40 -9.96 13.74
C LEU A 148 -3.99 -8.51 13.99
N TYR A 149 -2.83 -8.28 14.61
CA TYR A 149 -2.26 -6.95 14.83
C TYR A 149 -2.08 -6.20 13.51
N MET A 150 -1.45 -6.83 12.52
CA MET A 150 -1.23 -6.24 11.21
C MET A 150 -2.54 -6.02 10.43
N MET A 151 -3.51 -6.92 10.56
CA MET A 151 -4.84 -6.76 9.98
C MET A 151 -5.58 -5.57 10.60
N ILE A 152 -5.53 -5.40 11.92
CA ILE A 152 -6.17 -4.27 12.61
C ILE A 152 -5.61 -2.94 12.12
N ILE A 153 -4.29 -2.81 11.99
CA ILE A 153 -3.64 -1.60 11.46
C ILE A 153 -4.16 -1.30 10.05
N THR A 154 -4.18 -2.31 9.17
CA THR A 154 -4.64 -2.16 7.80
C THR A 154 -6.12 -1.78 7.72
N SER A 155 -6.95 -2.46 8.52
CA SER A 155 -8.40 -2.21 8.57
C SER A 155 -8.71 -0.82 9.15
N ALA A 156 -7.99 -0.38 10.17
CA ALA A 156 -8.13 0.96 10.73
C ALA A 156 -7.81 2.03 9.67
N GLY A 157 -6.75 1.83 8.87
CA GLY A 157 -6.44 2.67 7.72
C GLY A 157 -7.59 2.74 6.71
N ALA A 158 -8.15 1.60 6.34
CA ALA A 158 -9.28 1.53 5.42
C ALA A 158 -10.53 2.24 5.96
N LEU A 159 -10.90 1.97 7.21
CA LEU A 159 -12.08 2.58 7.86
C LEU A 159 -11.93 4.09 8.05
N SER A 160 -10.71 4.57 8.28
CA SER A 160 -10.43 6.00 8.44
C SER A 160 -10.55 6.79 7.13
N GLN A 161 -10.46 6.14 5.98
CA GLN A 161 -10.55 6.84 4.68
C GLN A 161 -11.91 7.52 4.49
N TRP A 162 -13.00 6.86 4.88
CA TRP A 162 -14.33 7.43 4.71
C TRP A 162 -14.56 8.71 5.52
N PRO A 163 -14.33 8.73 6.86
CA PRO A 163 -14.51 9.96 7.63
C PRO A 163 -13.51 11.07 7.24
N ILE A 164 -12.27 10.72 6.93
CA ILE A 164 -11.27 11.69 6.49
C ILE A 164 -11.63 12.26 5.12
N GLY A 165 -12.07 11.42 4.18
CA GLY A 165 -12.54 11.87 2.88
C GLY A 165 -13.74 12.82 2.98
N TYR A 166 -14.74 12.47 3.78
CA TYR A 166 -15.92 13.30 4.03
C TYR A 166 -15.56 14.68 4.65
N LEU A 167 -14.60 14.69 5.58
CA LEU A 167 -14.10 15.94 6.15
C LEU A 167 -13.34 16.76 5.08
N SER A 168 -12.54 16.11 4.27
CA SER A 168 -11.72 16.71 3.22
C SER A 168 -12.54 17.39 2.12
N ASP A 169 -13.79 16.99 1.95
CA ASP A 169 -14.72 17.63 1.02
C ASP A 169 -15.38 18.90 1.58
N ARG A 170 -15.28 19.12 2.91
CA ARG A 170 -15.94 20.22 3.62
C ARG A 170 -14.99 21.23 4.25
N ILE A 171 -13.79 20.82 4.54
CA ILE A 171 -12.76 21.60 5.25
C ILE A 171 -11.52 21.67 4.36
N ASP A 172 -10.75 22.75 4.47
CA ASP A 172 -9.48 22.87 3.75
C ASP A 172 -8.59 21.63 4.03
N ARG A 173 -8.19 20.98 2.95
CA ARG A 173 -7.36 19.76 2.98
C ARG A 173 -6.08 19.92 3.78
N ARG A 174 -5.52 21.14 3.84
CA ARG A 174 -4.32 21.45 4.62
C ARG A 174 -4.59 21.31 6.11
N VAL A 175 -5.74 21.80 6.58
CA VAL A 175 -6.13 21.72 8.00
C VAL A 175 -6.30 20.26 8.41
N ILE A 176 -6.91 19.44 7.55
CA ILE A 176 -7.09 18.01 7.82
C ILE A 176 -5.76 17.28 7.85
N LEU A 177 -4.86 17.53 6.89
CA LEU A 177 -3.52 16.95 6.88
C LEU A 177 -2.74 17.29 8.15
N ILE A 178 -2.78 18.56 8.57
CA ILE A 178 -2.14 18.99 9.81
C ILE A 178 -2.75 18.28 11.01
N GLY A 179 -4.09 18.25 11.13
CA GLY A 179 -4.80 17.62 12.25
C GLY A 179 -4.49 16.12 12.37
N VAL A 180 -4.56 15.39 11.25
CA VAL A 180 -4.25 13.95 11.23
C VAL A 180 -2.78 13.69 11.56
N SER A 181 -1.86 14.54 11.07
CA SER A 181 -0.43 14.42 11.37
C SER A 181 -0.14 14.67 12.86
N PHE A 182 -0.76 15.70 13.46
CA PHE A 182 -0.64 15.96 14.89
C PHE A 182 -1.24 14.83 15.74
N MET A 183 -2.38 14.30 15.34
CA MET A 183 -3.00 13.15 16.02
C MET A 183 -2.09 11.91 15.95
N ALA A 184 -1.52 11.61 14.80
CA ALA A 184 -0.59 10.50 14.63
C ALA A 184 0.68 10.68 15.46
N ALA A 185 1.27 11.89 15.46
CA ALA A 185 2.43 12.21 16.27
C ALA A 185 2.13 12.10 17.78
N GLY A 186 0.97 12.64 18.22
CA GLY A 186 0.53 12.54 19.61
C GLY A 186 0.33 11.10 20.05
N LEU A 187 -0.35 10.28 19.25
CA LEU A 187 -0.52 8.86 19.55
C LEU A 187 0.82 8.12 19.61
N SER A 188 1.78 8.44 18.73
CA SER A 188 3.10 7.82 18.74
C SER A 188 3.87 8.07 20.05
N LEU A 189 3.62 9.19 20.73
CA LEU A 189 4.26 9.49 22.03
C LEU A 189 3.75 8.59 23.16
N PHE A 190 2.56 8.00 23.04
CA PHE A 190 2.04 7.06 24.04
C PHE A 190 2.64 5.66 23.95
N PHE A 191 3.37 5.36 22.87
CA PHE A 191 4.04 4.07 22.65
C PHE A 191 5.53 4.10 23.05
N VAL A 192 6.03 5.23 23.53
CA VAL A 192 7.40 5.41 24.06
C VAL A 192 7.36 5.39 25.57
#